data_505c3d6e42b9975d678132ac28383d20
#
_entry.id   505c3d6e42b9975d678132ac28383d20
#
_cell.length_a   1.000
_cell.length_b   1.000
_cell.length_c   1.000
_cell.angle_alpha   90.00
_cell.angle_beta   90.00
_cell.angle_gamma   90.00
#
_symmetry.space_group_name_H-M   'P 1'
#
loop_
_entity.id
_entity.type
_entity.pdbx_description
1 polymer ?
#
loop_
_entity_poly.entity_id
_entity_poly.type
_entity_poly.pdbx_seq_one_letter_code
_entity_poly.pdbx_strand_id
1 'polypeptide(L)'
;MANCQTGRFFGASARYNALTMNPAPESSNPIASVSPAQVGSKLLARFVDVDSLFSRPAISPASTTHVSIPLERFQHLEQEIRNAPANGQPYIELGQIYINQERWSDAKRVLESGVQLCPECEPLVLMREELLLHQANQLLHQAKDALAQEPSEENQYGLEQAEVNYANERIRVCRDRFGRHTDQKELLITWAIGLRQLARYDEAIALLIKASEEPELRSRANLQLGMCYQTLSRPLDALSAFRKASMFRAPPPEPKIRQRALELAMDLAEELSLIDSARYYAQQLLIDCDPKKQTQLKEQVRRLETLDL
;
A
#
# COMPACT_ATOMS: atom_id res chain seq x y z
N MET A 1 -43.76 33.99 19.45
CA MET A 1 -44.59 33.39 18.41
C MET A 1 -43.65 32.85 17.39
N ALA A 2 -43.27 31.59 17.48
CA ALA A 2 -43.71 30.43 16.70
C ALA A 2 -43.35 30.61 15.21
N ASN A 3 -42.44 29.84 14.65
CA ASN A 3 -42.63 28.45 14.28
C ASN A 3 -41.29 27.76 13.88
N CYS A 4 -41.10 26.59 14.47
CA CYS A 4 -40.19 25.54 13.99
C CYS A 4 -40.75 24.91 12.70
N GLN A 5 -39.90 24.68 11.70
CA GLN A 5 -40.14 23.64 10.69
C GLN A 5 -38.92 22.76 10.51
N THR A 6 -39.09 21.54 10.89
CA THR A 6 -38.24 20.38 10.77
C THR A 6 -38.14 19.91 9.32
N GLY A 7 -36.95 19.91 8.75
CA GLY A 7 -36.64 19.29 7.46
C GLY A 7 -36.18 17.84 7.66
N ARG A 8 -36.93 16.92 7.05
CA ARG A 8 -36.76 15.45 7.11
C ARG A 8 -35.52 14.99 6.34
N PHE A 9 -34.68 14.21 6.99
CA PHE A 9 -33.67 13.37 6.36
C PHE A 9 -34.34 12.21 5.61
N PHE A 10 -34.09 12.10 4.30
CA PHE A 10 -34.43 10.93 3.51
C PHE A 10 -33.30 9.92 3.59
N GLY A 11 -33.54 8.84 4.33
CA GLY A 11 -32.70 7.64 4.29
C GLY A 11 -33.07 6.81 3.05
N ALA A 12 -32.07 6.55 2.19
CA ALA A 12 -32.19 5.60 1.10
C ALA A 12 -31.98 4.18 1.64
N SER A 13 -33.11 3.49 1.89
CA SER A 13 -33.15 2.05 2.20
C SER A 13 -32.99 1.26 0.91
N ALA A 14 -31.89 0.52 0.76
CA ALA A 14 -31.72 -0.47 -0.29
C ALA A 14 -32.72 -1.63 -0.05
N ARG A 15 -33.68 -1.80 -0.96
CA ARG A 15 -34.62 -2.92 -0.95
C ARG A 15 -33.95 -4.15 -1.57
N TYR A 16 -33.70 -5.17 -0.78
CA TYR A 16 -33.42 -6.52 -1.25
C TYR A 16 -34.73 -7.13 -1.82
N ASN A 17 -34.71 -7.45 -3.09
CA ASN A 17 -35.77 -8.26 -3.74
C ASN A 17 -35.60 -9.72 -3.33
N ALA A 18 -36.56 -10.20 -2.55
CA ALA A 18 -36.75 -11.63 -2.31
C ALA A 18 -37.30 -12.29 -3.57
N LEU A 19 -36.44 -13.08 -4.25
CA LEU A 19 -36.89 -14.01 -5.30
C LEU A 19 -37.35 -15.32 -4.64
N THR A 20 -38.57 -15.68 -4.87
CA THR A 20 -39.26 -16.89 -4.45
C THR A 20 -38.56 -18.12 -5.06
N MET A 21 -38.10 -19.03 -4.19
CA MET A 21 -37.57 -20.34 -4.58
C MET A 21 -38.70 -21.32 -4.88
N ASN A 22 -38.65 -21.91 -6.06
CA ASN A 22 -39.33 -23.19 -6.35
C ASN A 22 -38.42 -24.35 -5.90
N PRO A 23 -38.95 -25.41 -5.32
CA PRO A 23 -38.15 -26.57 -4.92
C PRO A 23 -37.88 -27.49 -6.12
N ALA A 24 -36.62 -27.84 -6.35
CA ALA A 24 -36.18 -28.87 -7.25
C ALA A 24 -35.67 -30.10 -6.46
N PRO A 25 -35.64 -31.30 -7.10
CA PRO A 25 -35.75 -32.57 -6.39
C PRO A 25 -34.47 -33.06 -5.72
N GLU A 26 -34.67 -33.81 -4.65
CA GLU A 26 -33.67 -34.52 -3.86
C GLU A 26 -32.85 -35.49 -4.71
N SER A 27 -31.54 -35.27 -4.79
CA SER A 27 -30.58 -36.32 -5.07
C SER A 27 -29.58 -36.39 -3.92
N SER A 28 -29.68 -37.44 -3.17
CA SER A 28 -28.88 -37.83 -2.02
C SER A 28 -27.44 -38.12 -2.43
N ASN A 29 -26.49 -37.24 -2.02
CA ASN A 29 -25.10 -37.59 -1.77
C ASN A 29 -24.63 -36.85 -0.51
N PRO A 30 -24.01 -37.52 0.47
CA PRO A 30 -23.56 -36.87 1.68
C PRO A 30 -22.26 -36.13 1.42
N ILE A 31 -22.38 -34.85 1.06
CA ILE A 31 -21.24 -33.94 1.12
C ILE A 31 -21.09 -33.56 2.59
N ALA A 32 -19.99 -34.00 3.21
CA ALA A 32 -19.62 -33.62 4.53
C ALA A 32 -19.59 -32.09 4.62
N SER A 33 -20.46 -31.51 5.45
CA SER A 33 -20.54 -30.08 5.70
C SER A 33 -19.26 -29.61 6.40
N VAL A 34 -18.31 -29.13 5.63
CA VAL A 34 -17.13 -28.41 6.18
C VAL A 34 -17.57 -27.00 6.50
N SER A 35 -17.52 -26.63 7.78
CA SER A 35 -17.85 -25.30 8.27
C SER A 35 -17.00 -24.23 7.58
N PRO A 36 -17.57 -23.07 7.15
CA PRO A 36 -16.80 -21.99 6.50
C PRO A 36 -15.61 -21.47 7.32
N ALA A 37 -15.69 -21.60 8.65
CA ALA A 37 -14.59 -21.24 9.55
C ALA A 37 -13.35 -22.18 9.42
N GLN A 38 -13.52 -23.43 8.94
CA GLN A 38 -12.40 -24.35 8.73
C GLN A 38 -11.71 -24.16 7.38
N VAL A 39 -12.43 -23.67 6.37
CA VAL A 39 -11.85 -23.37 5.05
C VAL A 39 -10.97 -22.12 5.14
N GLY A 40 -11.44 -21.08 5.82
CA GLY A 40 -10.66 -19.85 6.04
C GLY A 40 -9.37 -20.10 6.82
N SER A 41 -9.40 -20.98 7.86
CA SER A 41 -8.20 -21.27 8.65
C SER A 41 -7.16 -22.09 7.88
N LYS A 42 -7.57 -22.97 6.95
CA LYS A 42 -6.63 -23.73 6.10
C LYS A 42 -5.99 -22.86 5.01
N LEU A 43 -6.71 -21.89 4.47
CA LEU A 43 -6.17 -20.93 3.50
C LEU A 43 -5.23 -19.93 4.16
N LEU A 44 -5.59 -19.39 5.33
CA LEU A 44 -4.71 -18.54 6.14
C LEU A 44 -3.44 -19.29 6.56
N ALA A 45 -3.54 -20.58 6.96
CA ALA A 45 -2.37 -21.39 7.27
C ALA A 45 -1.45 -21.59 6.05
N ARG A 46 -2.01 -21.65 4.83
CA ARG A 46 -1.24 -21.79 3.60
C ARG A 46 -0.52 -20.50 3.18
N PHE A 47 -1.07 -19.32 3.55
CA PHE A 47 -0.47 -18.02 3.26
C PHE A 47 0.32 -17.42 4.44
N VAL A 48 0.12 -17.93 5.65
CA VAL A 48 0.80 -17.48 6.87
C VAL A 48 1.93 -18.42 7.28
N ASP A 49 1.90 -19.68 6.81
CA ASP A 49 3.00 -20.62 7.00
C ASP A 49 4.14 -20.28 6.05
N VAL A 50 4.97 -19.34 6.50
CA VAL A 50 6.15 -18.87 5.79
C VAL A 50 7.11 -20.03 5.49
N ASP A 51 7.17 -21.04 6.35
CA ASP A 51 8.03 -22.22 6.17
C ASP A 51 7.56 -23.13 5.02
N SER A 52 6.26 -23.17 4.73
CA SER A 52 5.72 -23.92 3.58
C SER A 52 5.91 -23.21 2.24
N LEU A 53 6.02 -21.88 2.22
CA LEU A 53 6.28 -21.09 1.02
C LEU A 53 7.75 -21.21 0.55
N PHE A 54 8.65 -21.62 1.44
CA PHE A 54 10.06 -21.83 1.15
C PHE A 54 10.43 -23.31 0.88
N SER A 55 9.44 -24.21 0.80
CA SER A 55 9.65 -25.56 0.32
C SER A 55 10.02 -25.49 -1.18
N ARG A 56 11.31 -25.58 -1.48
CA ARG A 56 11.88 -25.53 -2.82
C ARG A 56 11.13 -26.44 -3.80
N PRO A 57 10.69 -25.94 -4.97
CA PRO A 57 10.64 -26.81 -6.14
C PRO A 57 12.06 -27.30 -6.42
N ALA A 58 12.24 -28.58 -6.69
CA ALA A 58 13.52 -29.16 -7.08
C ALA A 58 13.98 -28.54 -8.40
N ILE A 59 14.68 -27.41 -8.32
CA ILE A 59 15.36 -26.78 -9.45
C ILE A 59 16.76 -27.41 -9.48
N SER A 60 17.05 -28.07 -10.61
CA SER A 60 18.39 -28.57 -10.94
C SER A 60 19.47 -27.52 -10.65
N PRO A 61 20.67 -27.92 -10.23
CA PRO A 61 21.69 -27.00 -9.77
C PRO A 61 22.28 -26.23 -10.95
N ALA A 62 21.70 -25.09 -11.28
CA ALA A 62 22.40 -24.06 -12.04
C ALA A 62 23.16 -23.21 -11.02
N SER A 63 24.47 -23.37 -11.05
CA SER A 63 25.55 -22.63 -10.39
C SER A 63 25.20 -21.26 -9.81
N THR A 64 24.52 -21.22 -8.69
CA THR A 64 24.56 -20.09 -7.78
C THR A 64 25.83 -20.27 -6.94
N THR A 65 26.80 -19.40 -7.13
CA THR A 65 27.94 -19.25 -6.24
C THR A 65 27.40 -18.81 -4.87
N HIS A 66 26.94 -19.79 -4.08
CA HIS A 66 26.72 -19.57 -2.65
C HIS A 66 28.07 -19.20 -2.06
N VAL A 67 28.25 -17.96 -1.71
CA VAL A 67 29.35 -17.56 -0.84
C VAL A 67 29.14 -18.33 0.46
N SER A 68 29.84 -19.46 0.60
CA SER A 68 29.83 -20.24 1.83
C SER A 68 30.49 -19.41 2.92
N ILE A 69 29.69 -18.77 3.72
CA ILE A 69 30.18 -18.07 4.91
C ILE A 69 30.75 -19.15 5.83
N PRO A 70 31.99 -19.02 6.30
CA PRO A 70 32.62 -20.01 7.14
C PRO A 70 31.72 -20.33 8.36
N LEU A 71 31.54 -21.60 8.65
CA LEU A 71 30.75 -22.06 9.79
C LEU A 71 31.21 -21.41 11.11
N GLU A 72 32.51 -21.16 11.19
CA GLU A 72 33.16 -20.44 12.29
C GLU A 72 32.58 -19.04 12.52
N ARG A 73 32.19 -18.30 11.47
CA ARG A 73 31.62 -16.97 11.65
C ARG A 73 30.25 -16.98 12.33
N PHE A 74 29.38 -17.93 11.98
CA PHE A 74 28.09 -18.10 12.66
C PHE A 74 28.27 -18.45 14.12
N GLN A 75 29.13 -19.44 14.41
CA GLN A 75 29.40 -19.88 15.77
C GLN A 75 30.00 -18.76 16.62
N HIS A 76 30.89 -17.97 16.04
CA HIS A 76 31.50 -16.83 16.71
C HIS A 76 30.44 -15.78 17.08
N LEU A 77 29.58 -15.38 16.14
CA LEU A 77 28.49 -14.41 16.39
C LEU A 77 27.48 -14.93 17.43
N GLU A 78 27.12 -16.22 17.35
CA GLU A 78 26.25 -16.82 18.38
C GLU A 78 26.90 -16.83 19.75
N GLN A 79 28.21 -17.06 19.83
CA GLN A 79 28.95 -17.00 21.09
C GLN A 79 29.07 -15.57 21.62
N GLU A 80 29.28 -14.59 20.75
CA GLU A 80 29.27 -13.17 21.11
C GLU A 80 27.90 -12.76 21.68
N ILE A 81 26.79 -13.18 21.05
CA ILE A 81 25.43 -12.94 21.54
C ILE A 81 25.22 -13.55 22.93
N ARG A 82 25.71 -14.79 23.19
CA ARG A 82 25.61 -15.41 24.50
C ARG A 82 26.44 -14.69 25.57
N ASN A 83 27.63 -14.23 25.20
CA ASN A 83 28.54 -13.55 26.13
C ASN A 83 28.12 -12.11 26.45
N ALA A 84 27.55 -11.40 25.46
CA ALA A 84 27.14 -10.02 25.58
C ALA A 84 25.76 -9.78 24.91
N PRO A 85 24.66 -10.27 25.50
CA PRO A 85 23.33 -10.21 24.87
C PRO A 85 22.80 -8.77 24.71
N ALA A 86 23.34 -7.80 25.44
CA ALA A 86 23.01 -6.38 25.31
C ALA A 86 23.77 -5.68 24.18
N ASN A 87 24.65 -6.38 23.46
CA ASN A 87 25.32 -5.81 22.29
C ASN A 87 24.51 -6.08 21.03
N GLY A 88 24.00 -5.02 20.37
CA GLY A 88 23.19 -5.13 19.16
C GLY A 88 23.97 -5.54 17.89
N GLN A 89 25.29 -5.29 17.85
CA GLN A 89 26.10 -5.48 16.64
C GLN A 89 26.12 -6.94 16.14
N PRO A 90 26.33 -7.98 16.99
CA PRO A 90 26.30 -9.36 16.54
C PRO A 90 24.93 -9.80 15.96
N TYR A 91 23.82 -9.26 16.48
CA TYR A 91 22.49 -9.55 15.95
C TYR A 91 22.31 -8.95 14.55
N ILE A 92 22.82 -7.73 14.30
CA ILE A 92 22.79 -7.09 12.99
C ILE A 92 23.59 -7.93 11.98
N GLU A 93 24.81 -8.31 12.31
CA GLU A 93 25.66 -9.10 11.42
C GLU A 93 25.05 -10.48 11.13
N LEU A 94 24.55 -11.17 12.15
CA LEU A 94 23.90 -12.47 11.99
C LEU A 94 22.60 -12.36 11.21
N GLY A 95 21.79 -11.33 11.48
CA GLY A 95 20.59 -11.01 10.72
C GLY A 95 20.89 -10.75 9.24
N GLN A 96 21.93 -9.96 8.94
CA GLN A 96 22.35 -9.67 7.57
C GLN A 96 22.83 -10.94 6.84
N ILE A 97 23.54 -11.82 7.52
CA ILE A 97 23.99 -13.11 6.96
C ILE A 97 22.77 -13.96 6.57
N TYR A 98 21.77 -14.08 7.47
CA TYR A 98 20.55 -14.83 7.19
C TYR A 98 19.72 -14.20 6.05
N ILE A 99 19.62 -12.87 5.98
CA ILE A 99 18.96 -12.16 4.88
C ILE A 99 19.66 -12.47 3.55
N ASN A 100 20.98 -12.41 3.50
CA ASN A 100 21.76 -12.70 2.30
C ASN A 100 21.66 -14.17 1.84
N GLN A 101 21.30 -15.07 2.76
CA GLN A 101 21.05 -16.48 2.49
C GLN A 101 19.56 -16.79 2.24
N GLU A 102 18.71 -15.76 2.18
CA GLU A 102 17.25 -15.90 2.04
C GLU A 102 16.60 -16.73 3.17
N ARG A 103 17.26 -16.83 4.33
CA ARG A 103 16.76 -17.51 5.53
C ARG A 103 15.94 -16.54 6.37
N TRP A 104 14.79 -16.15 5.86
CA TRP A 104 13.94 -15.08 6.42
C TRP A 104 13.43 -15.38 7.83
N SER A 105 13.08 -16.64 8.14
CA SER A 105 12.62 -17.06 9.47
C SER A 105 13.71 -16.91 10.54
N ASP A 106 14.94 -17.32 10.20
CA ASP A 106 16.08 -17.20 11.11
C ASP A 106 16.47 -15.73 11.31
N ALA A 107 16.50 -14.94 10.24
CA ALA A 107 16.74 -13.50 10.30
C ALA A 107 15.71 -12.82 11.23
N LYS A 108 14.42 -13.12 11.05
CA LYS A 108 13.34 -12.57 11.89
C LYS A 108 13.55 -12.90 13.35
N ARG A 109 13.78 -14.17 13.67
CA ARG A 109 13.99 -14.64 15.05
C ARG A 109 15.17 -13.93 15.73
N VAL A 110 16.31 -13.81 15.02
CA VAL A 110 17.51 -13.18 15.56
C VAL A 110 17.29 -11.69 15.78
N LEU A 111 16.71 -10.98 14.79
CA LEU A 111 16.47 -9.55 14.91
C LEU A 111 15.40 -9.23 15.97
N GLU A 112 14.34 -10.04 16.10
CA GLU A 112 13.34 -9.88 17.16
C GLU A 112 13.97 -10.07 18.55
N SER A 113 14.78 -11.12 18.73
CA SER A 113 15.51 -11.34 19.99
C SER A 113 16.45 -10.20 20.31
N GLY A 114 17.17 -9.70 19.29
CA GLY A 114 18.07 -8.58 19.46
C GLY A 114 17.35 -7.30 19.86
N VAL A 115 16.23 -6.96 19.24
CA VAL A 115 15.43 -5.76 19.60
C VAL A 115 14.85 -5.87 21.01
N GLN A 116 14.48 -7.07 21.48
CA GLN A 116 14.01 -7.25 22.85
C GLN A 116 15.08 -6.97 23.88
N LEU A 117 16.34 -7.35 23.60
CA LEU A 117 17.46 -7.19 24.51
C LEU A 117 18.19 -5.85 24.35
N CYS A 118 18.12 -5.23 23.18
CA CYS A 118 18.79 -3.98 22.83
C CYS A 118 17.82 -3.02 22.14
N PRO A 119 16.75 -2.54 22.78
CA PRO A 119 15.76 -1.66 22.18
C PRO A 119 16.31 -0.31 21.73
N GLU A 120 17.40 0.15 22.36
CA GLU A 120 18.08 1.42 22.04
C GLU A 120 18.99 1.31 20.81
N CYS A 121 19.21 0.10 20.28
CA CYS A 121 20.04 -0.09 19.08
C CYS A 121 19.24 0.21 17.81
N GLU A 122 19.23 1.47 17.39
CA GLU A 122 18.45 1.94 16.25
C GLU A 122 18.71 1.17 14.98
N PRO A 123 19.97 0.88 14.53
CA PRO A 123 20.22 0.12 13.32
C PRO A 123 19.56 -1.27 13.34
N LEU A 124 19.49 -1.91 14.51
CA LEU A 124 18.85 -3.22 14.70
C LEU A 124 17.32 -3.11 14.56
N VAL A 125 16.73 -2.07 15.14
CA VAL A 125 15.29 -1.80 15.02
C VAL A 125 14.92 -1.53 13.57
N LEU A 126 15.70 -0.71 12.87
CA LEU A 126 15.50 -0.39 11.45
C LEU A 126 15.58 -1.65 10.58
N MET A 127 16.59 -2.49 10.79
CA MET A 127 16.76 -3.73 10.02
C MET A 127 15.58 -4.69 10.24
N ARG A 128 15.08 -4.84 11.47
CA ARG A 128 13.87 -5.63 11.75
C ARG A 128 12.66 -5.07 11.03
N GLU A 129 12.45 -3.75 11.05
CA GLU A 129 11.33 -3.09 10.39
C GLU A 129 11.39 -3.27 8.86
N GLU A 130 12.56 -3.16 8.26
CA GLU A 130 12.77 -3.39 6.84
C GLU A 130 12.51 -4.84 6.45
N LEU A 131 12.94 -5.79 7.28
CA LEU A 131 12.65 -7.21 7.07
C LEU A 131 11.13 -7.48 7.07
N LEU A 132 10.39 -6.93 8.03
CA LEU A 132 8.94 -7.11 8.13
C LEU A 132 8.21 -6.50 6.93
N LEU A 133 8.61 -5.30 6.49
CA LEU A 133 8.07 -4.67 5.28
C LEU A 133 8.39 -5.49 4.03
N HIS A 134 9.61 -6.02 3.94
CA HIS A 134 10.03 -6.86 2.81
C HIS A 134 9.18 -8.14 2.74
N GLN A 135 9.00 -8.84 3.86
CA GLN A 135 8.18 -10.04 3.92
C GLN A 135 6.72 -9.76 3.54
N ALA A 136 6.12 -8.70 4.10
CA ALA A 136 4.75 -8.33 3.77
C ALA A 136 4.59 -7.95 2.29
N ASN A 137 5.58 -7.26 1.70
CA ASN A 137 5.59 -6.93 0.28
C ASN A 137 5.77 -8.18 -0.60
N GLN A 138 6.61 -9.12 -0.19
CA GLN A 138 6.81 -10.39 -0.91
C GLN A 138 5.51 -11.21 -0.96
N LEU A 139 4.80 -11.32 0.17
CA LEU A 139 3.50 -11.97 0.22
C LEU A 139 2.47 -11.29 -0.69
N LEU A 140 2.48 -9.96 -0.75
CA LEU A 140 1.62 -9.20 -1.65
C LEU A 140 1.93 -9.49 -3.13
N HIS A 141 3.22 -9.57 -3.52
CA HIS A 141 3.61 -9.93 -4.87
C HIS A 141 3.19 -11.35 -5.22
N GLN A 142 3.41 -12.31 -4.33
CA GLN A 142 2.99 -13.70 -4.53
C GLN A 142 1.47 -13.82 -4.70
N ALA A 143 0.68 -13.09 -3.90
CA ALA A 143 -0.77 -13.08 -4.05
C ALA A 143 -1.23 -12.48 -5.38
N LYS A 144 -0.56 -11.43 -5.86
CA LYS A 144 -0.81 -10.85 -7.20
C LYS A 144 -0.49 -11.83 -8.32
N ASP A 145 0.64 -12.52 -8.23
CA ASP A 145 1.06 -13.51 -9.22
C ASP A 145 0.10 -14.70 -9.22
N ALA A 146 -0.34 -15.17 -8.04
CA ALA A 146 -1.32 -16.24 -7.93
C ALA A 146 -2.66 -15.88 -8.59
N LEU A 147 -3.17 -14.66 -8.34
CA LEU A 147 -4.39 -14.18 -8.98
C LEU A 147 -4.23 -14.01 -10.51
N ALA A 148 -3.05 -13.58 -10.96
CA ALA A 148 -2.78 -13.43 -12.39
C ALA A 148 -2.70 -14.79 -13.12
N GLN A 149 -2.19 -15.83 -12.44
CA GLN A 149 -2.12 -17.19 -12.98
C GLN A 149 -3.48 -17.90 -12.96
N GLU A 150 -4.21 -17.77 -11.88
CA GLU A 150 -5.52 -18.40 -11.68
C GLU A 150 -6.50 -17.39 -11.04
N PRO A 151 -7.34 -16.71 -11.85
CA PRO A 151 -8.38 -15.83 -11.36
C PRO A 151 -9.49 -16.63 -10.65
N SER A 152 -9.42 -16.71 -9.32
CA SER A 152 -10.39 -17.38 -8.47
C SER A 152 -10.80 -16.49 -7.30
N GLU A 153 -11.97 -16.75 -6.69
CA GLU A 153 -12.42 -16.02 -5.51
C GLU A 153 -11.44 -16.21 -4.33
N GLU A 154 -10.82 -17.37 -4.22
CA GLU A 154 -9.83 -17.68 -3.19
C GLU A 154 -8.56 -16.81 -3.35
N ASN A 155 -8.05 -16.70 -4.58
CA ASN A 155 -6.87 -15.89 -4.88
C ASN A 155 -7.18 -14.39 -4.75
N GLN A 156 -8.41 -13.98 -5.09
CA GLN A 156 -8.87 -12.60 -4.86
C GLN A 156 -8.89 -12.27 -3.36
N TYR A 157 -9.48 -13.14 -2.54
CA TYR A 157 -9.46 -12.97 -1.10
C TYR A 157 -8.04 -12.99 -0.52
N GLY A 158 -7.17 -13.88 -1.02
CA GLY A 158 -5.76 -13.93 -0.65
C GLY A 158 -5.03 -12.61 -0.94
N LEU A 159 -5.30 -11.99 -2.09
CA LEU A 159 -4.75 -10.69 -2.45
C LEU A 159 -5.24 -9.58 -1.49
N GLU A 160 -6.55 -9.52 -1.22
CA GLU A 160 -7.12 -8.53 -0.30
C GLU A 160 -6.49 -8.63 1.11
N GLN A 161 -6.30 -9.85 1.61
CA GLN A 161 -5.64 -10.07 2.91
C GLN A 161 -4.17 -9.64 2.88
N ALA A 162 -3.44 -9.93 1.81
CA ALA A 162 -2.06 -9.52 1.64
C ALA A 162 -1.92 -7.99 1.53
N GLU A 163 -2.84 -7.31 0.85
CA GLU A 163 -2.89 -5.84 0.77
C GLU A 163 -3.13 -5.21 2.14
N VAL A 164 -4.11 -5.73 2.89
CA VAL A 164 -4.41 -5.28 4.27
C VAL A 164 -3.19 -5.49 5.19
N ASN A 165 -2.56 -6.65 5.11
CA ASN A 165 -1.39 -6.96 5.92
C ASN A 165 -0.23 -6.00 5.61
N TYR A 166 0.09 -5.80 4.33
CA TYR A 166 1.15 -4.88 3.91
C TYR A 166 0.86 -3.43 4.32
N ALA A 167 -0.39 -2.98 4.21
CA ALA A 167 -0.80 -1.65 4.64
C ALA A 167 -0.65 -1.47 6.17
N ASN A 168 -1.06 -2.47 6.96
CA ASN A 168 -0.92 -2.44 8.41
C ASN A 168 0.54 -2.40 8.86
N GLU A 169 1.42 -3.24 8.28
CA GLU A 169 2.85 -3.22 8.58
C GLU A 169 3.49 -1.87 8.22
N ARG A 170 3.12 -1.31 7.07
CA ARG A 170 3.58 0.03 6.67
C ARG A 170 3.16 1.10 7.67
N ILE A 171 1.89 1.10 8.09
CA ILE A 171 1.36 2.06 9.08
C ILE A 171 2.14 1.92 10.39
N ARG A 172 2.33 0.68 10.87
CA ARG A 172 3.04 0.40 12.11
C ARG A 172 4.47 0.95 12.06
N VAL A 173 5.22 0.58 11.04
CA VAL A 173 6.62 1.00 10.87
C VAL A 173 6.73 2.53 10.75
N CYS A 174 5.88 3.16 9.92
CA CYS A 174 5.93 4.62 9.75
C CYS A 174 5.58 5.36 11.05
N ARG A 175 4.57 4.88 11.80
CA ARG A 175 4.18 5.45 13.08
C ARG A 175 5.30 5.33 14.11
N ASP A 176 5.91 4.14 14.23
CA ASP A 176 6.94 3.87 15.21
C ASP A 176 8.23 4.64 14.88
N ARG A 177 8.62 4.74 13.59
CA ARG A 177 9.74 5.58 13.13
C ARG A 177 9.47 7.05 13.37
N PHE A 178 8.29 7.55 13.05
CA PHE A 178 7.92 8.94 13.28
C PHE A 178 7.88 9.28 14.78
N GLY A 179 7.51 8.32 15.64
CA GLY A 179 7.58 8.48 17.08
C GLY A 179 9.00 8.65 17.61
N ARG A 180 10.00 8.01 16.96
CA ARG A 180 11.43 8.17 17.28
C ARG A 180 12.05 9.42 16.63
N HIS A 181 11.64 9.73 15.38
CA HIS A 181 12.20 10.80 14.54
C HIS A 181 11.09 11.68 13.98
N THR A 182 10.64 12.65 14.76
CA THR A 182 9.55 13.57 14.37
C THR A 182 9.93 14.57 13.28
N ASP A 183 11.22 14.68 12.99
CA ASP A 183 11.79 15.49 11.90
C ASP A 183 11.58 14.84 10.52
N GLN A 184 11.45 13.52 10.46
CA GLN A 184 11.24 12.77 9.21
C GLN A 184 9.78 12.85 8.71
N LYS A 185 9.36 14.06 8.31
CA LYS A 185 7.97 14.31 7.89
C LYS A 185 7.56 13.55 6.62
N GLU A 186 8.50 13.02 5.84
CA GLU A 186 8.22 12.13 4.69
C GLU A 186 7.46 10.86 5.10
N LEU A 187 7.69 10.37 6.30
CA LEU A 187 7.00 9.21 6.85
C LEU A 187 5.49 9.42 6.95
N LEU A 188 5.03 10.67 7.15
CA LEU A 188 3.61 11.00 7.19
C LEU A 188 2.90 10.68 5.89
N ILE A 189 3.55 10.89 4.73
CA ILE A 189 2.98 10.57 3.42
C ILE A 189 2.86 9.06 3.25
N THR A 190 3.91 8.32 3.59
CA THR A 190 3.93 6.86 3.50
C THR A 190 2.91 6.22 4.44
N TRP A 191 2.77 6.77 5.65
CA TRP A 191 1.74 6.36 6.61
C TRP A 191 0.34 6.63 6.09
N ALA A 192 0.08 7.83 5.56
CA ALA A 192 -1.20 8.19 4.98
C ALA A 192 -1.59 7.31 3.77
N ILE A 193 -0.62 6.90 2.94
CA ILE A 193 -0.88 5.95 1.85
C ILE A 193 -1.37 4.60 2.40
N GLY A 194 -0.76 4.10 3.49
CA GLY A 194 -1.24 2.89 4.16
C GLY A 194 -2.67 3.03 4.69
N LEU A 195 -2.96 4.15 5.36
CA LEU A 195 -4.31 4.44 5.87
C LEU A 195 -5.34 4.53 4.75
N ARG A 196 -5.00 5.16 3.63
CA ARG A 196 -5.87 5.24 2.44
C ARG A 196 -6.17 3.85 1.86
N GLN A 197 -5.19 2.95 1.83
CA GLN A 197 -5.38 1.56 1.40
C GLN A 197 -6.37 0.81 2.30
N LEU A 198 -6.42 1.14 3.60
CA LEU A 198 -7.38 0.61 4.56
C LEU A 198 -8.70 1.39 4.64
N ALA A 199 -8.97 2.27 3.69
CA ALA A 199 -10.13 3.17 3.65
C ALA A 199 -10.28 4.10 4.88
N ARG A 200 -9.20 4.33 5.65
CA ARG A 200 -9.17 5.25 6.80
C ARG A 200 -8.83 6.67 6.33
N TYR A 201 -9.71 7.24 5.48
CA TYR A 201 -9.44 8.48 4.75
C TYR A 201 -9.27 9.70 5.65
N ASP A 202 -10.08 9.85 6.70
CA ASP A 202 -10.03 11.03 7.58
C ASP A 202 -8.68 11.13 8.30
N GLU A 203 -8.15 10.00 8.77
CA GLU A 203 -6.84 9.94 9.39
C GLU A 203 -5.71 10.21 8.38
N ALA A 204 -5.84 9.66 7.16
CA ALA A 204 -4.90 9.92 6.08
C ALA A 204 -4.85 11.41 5.72
N ILE A 205 -6.01 12.07 5.61
CA ILE A 205 -6.13 13.50 5.32
C ILE A 205 -5.44 14.33 6.39
N ALA A 206 -5.64 14.01 7.68
CA ALA A 206 -5.01 14.75 8.78
C ALA A 206 -3.46 14.69 8.70
N LEU A 207 -2.89 13.52 8.40
CA LEU A 207 -1.45 13.35 8.22
C LEU A 207 -0.93 14.09 6.97
N LEU A 208 -1.68 14.04 5.87
CA LEU A 208 -1.29 14.68 4.61
C LEU A 208 -1.35 16.21 4.70
N ILE A 209 -2.32 16.77 5.43
CA ILE A 209 -2.35 18.21 5.70
C ILE A 209 -1.09 18.61 6.44
N LYS A 210 -0.72 17.89 7.51
CA LYS A 210 0.52 18.13 8.26
C LYS A 210 1.77 18.00 7.39
N ALA A 211 1.83 16.99 6.51
CA ALA A 211 2.95 16.83 5.58
C ALA A 211 3.00 17.95 4.53
N SER A 212 1.86 18.52 4.12
CA SER A 212 1.80 19.58 3.11
C SER A 212 2.31 20.94 3.61
N GLU A 213 2.53 21.10 4.91
CA GLU A 213 3.16 22.29 5.50
C GLU A 213 4.61 22.40 5.06
N GLU A 214 5.30 21.26 4.84
CA GLU A 214 6.66 21.23 4.33
C GLU A 214 6.69 21.53 2.82
N PRO A 215 7.47 22.55 2.40
CA PRO A 215 7.51 22.95 0.98
C PRO A 215 7.90 21.81 0.05
N GLU A 216 8.88 20.97 0.43
CA GLU A 216 9.40 19.87 -0.40
C GLU A 216 8.41 18.71 -0.52
N LEU A 217 7.59 18.47 0.49
CA LEU A 217 6.59 17.39 0.53
C LEU A 217 5.22 17.82 -0.03
N ARG A 218 5.01 19.11 -0.21
CA ARG A 218 3.72 19.73 -0.54
C ARG A 218 3.06 19.13 -1.77
N SER A 219 3.79 18.94 -2.86
CA SER A 219 3.24 18.38 -4.10
C SER A 219 2.81 16.92 -3.91
N ARG A 220 3.66 16.12 -3.28
CA ARG A 220 3.37 14.70 -3.00
C ARG A 220 2.19 14.54 -2.04
N ALA A 221 2.15 15.36 -0.99
CA ALA A 221 1.06 15.35 -0.02
C ALA A 221 -0.27 15.77 -0.65
N ASN A 222 -0.28 16.86 -1.44
CA ASN A 222 -1.50 17.31 -2.11
C ASN A 222 -2.00 16.33 -3.19
N LEU A 223 -1.12 15.60 -3.89
CA LEU A 223 -1.54 14.53 -4.79
C LEU A 223 -2.32 13.45 -4.02
N GLN A 224 -1.80 13.00 -2.88
CA GLN A 224 -2.48 11.98 -2.06
C GLN A 224 -3.77 12.53 -1.42
N LEU A 225 -3.80 13.81 -1.00
CA LEU A 225 -5.01 14.48 -0.53
C LEU A 225 -6.12 14.48 -1.59
N GLY A 226 -5.76 14.83 -2.83
CA GLY A 226 -6.71 14.79 -3.94
C GLY A 226 -7.31 13.41 -4.15
N MET A 227 -6.49 12.35 -4.09
CA MET A 227 -6.96 10.97 -4.20
C MET A 227 -7.90 10.57 -3.03
N CYS A 228 -7.61 11.01 -1.80
CA CYS A 228 -8.50 10.78 -0.65
C CYS A 228 -9.86 11.50 -0.84
N TYR A 229 -9.83 12.77 -1.24
CA TYR A 229 -11.06 13.54 -1.46
C TYR A 229 -11.91 13.00 -2.61
N GLN A 230 -11.28 12.53 -3.68
CA GLN A 230 -11.97 11.88 -4.80
C GLN A 230 -12.74 10.64 -4.34
N THR A 231 -12.11 9.78 -3.54
CA THR A 231 -12.76 8.58 -2.99
C THR A 231 -13.91 8.92 -2.01
N LEU A 232 -13.78 10.03 -1.27
CA LEU A 232 -14.84 10.53 -0.39
C LEU A 232 -15.95 11.30 -1.13
N SER A 233 -15.99 11.27 -2.46
CA SER A 233 -16.97 12.01 -3.28
C SER A 233 -16.97 13.52 -3.00
N ARG A 234 -15.76 14.08 -2.75
CA ARG A 234 -15.53 15.53 -2.57
C ARG A 234 -14.74 16.09 -3.77
N PRO A 235 -15.36 16.18 -4.95
CA PRO A 235 -14.62 16.44 -6.19
C PRO A 235 -13.98 17.81 -6.26
N LEU A 236 -14.61 18.84 -5.70
CA LEU A 236 -14.05 20.21 -5.71
C LEU A 236 -12.80 20.33 -4.82
N ASP A 237 -12.80 19.65 -3.66
CA ASP A 237 -11.63 19.60 -2.80
C ASP A 237 -10.51 18.77 -3.45
N ALA A 238 -10.86 17.67 -4.13
CA ALA A 238 -9.91 16.86 -4.88
C ALA A 238 -9.26 17.68 -6.01
N LEU A 239 -10.06 18.41 -6.80
CA LEU A 239 -9.55 19.26 -7.88
C LEU A 239 -8.63 20.37 -7.35
N SER A 240 -9.00 21.00 -6.23
CA SER A 240 -8.16 21.98 -5.55
C SER A 240 -6.82 21.39 -5.10
N ALA A 241 -6.83 20.16 -4.55
CA ALA A 241 -5.62 19.47 -4.10
C ALA A 241 -4.74 19.08 -5.29
N PHE A 242 -5.29 18.53 -6.37
CA PHE A 242 -4.52 18.19 -7.59
C PHE A 242 -3.92 19.43 -8.23
N ARG A 243 -4.66 20.56 -8.26
CA ARG A 243 -4.13 21.83 -8.73
C ARG A 243 -2.94 22.30 -7.87
N LYS A 244 -3.06 22.20 -6.55
CA LYS A 244 -1.94 22.52 -5.64
C LYS A 244 -0.75 21.59 -5.88
N ALA A 245 -0.96 20.30 -6.13
CA ALA A 245 0.10 19.34 -6.40
C ALA A 245 0.88 19.67 -7.68
N SER A 246 0.21 20.16 -8.71
CA SER A 246 0.79 20.38 -10.05
C SER A 246 1.38 21.77 -10.30
N MET A 247 0.90 22.82 -9.60
CA MET A 247 1.16 24.20 -9.96
C MET A 247 2.05 24.98 -8.98
N PHE A 248 2.63 24.32 -8.00
CA PHE A 248 3.55 24.98 -7.08
C PHE A 248 4.82 25.42 -7.82
N ARG A 249 5.28 26.65 -7.54
CA ARG A 249 6.46 27.22 -8.20
C ARG A 249 7.75 27.09 -7.39
N ALA A 250 7.63 26.98 -6.08
CA ALA A 250 8.80 26.96 -5.20
C ALA A 250 8.55 26.05 -3.96
N PRO A 251 9.18 24.90 -3.88
CA PRO A 251 9.91 24.21 -4.93
C PRO A 251 8.98 23.70 -6.04
N PRO A 252 9.47 23.53 -7.28
CA PRO A 252 8.67 22.95 -8.34
C PRO A 252 8.38 21.48 -8.03
N PRO A 253 7.19 20.96 -8.40
CA PRO A 253 6.85 19.55 -8.19
C PRO A 253 7.75 18.65 -9.05
N GLU A 254 8.02 17.45 -8.56
CA GLU A 254 8.67 16.41 -9.35
C GLU A 254 7.87 16.15 -10.64
N PRO A 255 8.52 15.98 -11.81
CA PRO A 255 7.83 15.82 -13.09
C PRO A 255 6.76 14.72 -13.09
N LYS A 256 7.05 13.57 -12.47
CA LYS A 256 6.11 12.44 -12.37
C LYS A 256 4.88 12.77 -11.52
N ILE A 257 5.08 13.51 -10.43
CA ILE A 257 3.99 13.94 -9.54
C ILE A 257 3.13 14.97 -10.23
N ARG A 258 3.77 15.94 -10.89
CA ARG A 258 3.08 16.97 -11.66
C ARG A 258 2.24 16.37 -12.78
N GLN A 259 2.82 15.48 -13.57
CA GLN A 259 2.10 14.79 -14.63
C GLN A 259 0.89 14.03 -14.08
N ARG A 260 1.08 13.23 -13.04
CA ARG A 260 -0.03 12.46 -12.45
C ARG A 260 -1.12 13.33 -11.86
N ALA A 261 -0.76 14.44 -11.21
CA ALA A 261 -1.72 15.39 -10.66
C ALA A 261 -2.53 16.10 -11.76
N LEU A 262 -1.88 16.45 -12.87
CA LEU A 262 -2.56 17.06 -14.03
C LEU A 262 -3.49 16.07 -14.73
N GLU A 263 -3.08 14.79 -14.91
CA GLU A 263 -3.94 13.73 -15.46
C GLU A 263 -5.22 13.59 -14.62
N LEU A 264 -5.09 13.43 -13.31
CA LEU A 264 -6.24 13.29 -12.41
C LEU A 264 -7.11 14.55 -12.33
N ALA A 265 -6.48 15.75 -12.42
CA ALA A 265 -7.22 17.00 -12.45
C ALA A 265 -8.01 17.17 -13.74
N MET A 266 -7.46 16.77 -14.88
CA MET A 266 -8.11 16.79 -16.18
C MET A 266 -9.33 15.85 -16.19
N ASP A 267 -9.13 14.58 -15.81
CA ASP A 267 -10.19 13.58 -15.78
C ASP A 267 -11.34 14.03 -14.88
N LEU A 268 -11.01 14.52 -13.68
CA LEU A 268 -12.02 15.00 -12.73
C LEU A 268 -12.74 16.27 -13.22
N ALA A 269 -12.03 17.17 -13.92
CA ALA A 269 -12.65 18.36 -14.51
C ALA A 269 -13.60 18.01 -15.66
N GLU A 270 -13.29 16.98 -16.48
CA GLU A 270 -14.21 16.44 -17.49
C GLU A 270 -15.46 15.84 -16.82
N GLU A 271 -15.31 15.03 -15.78
CA GLU A 271 -16.44 14.45 -15.03
C GLU A 271 -17.37 15.53 -14.45
N LEU A 272 -16.81 16.65 -14.00
CA LEU A 272 -17.56 17.80 -13.48
C LEU A 272 -18.09 18.75 -14.55
N SER A 273 -17.88 18.45 -15.84
CA SER A 273 -18.23 19.30 -16.97
C SER A 273 -17.57 20.70 -16.92
N LEU A 274 -16.40 20.80 -16.28
CA LEU A 274 -15.59 22.01 -16.21
C LEU A 274 -14.62 22.05 -17.40
N ILE A 275 -15.19 22.23 -18.62
CA ILE A 275 -14.47 22.06 -19.90
C ILE A 275 -13.24 22.97 -20.00
N ASP A 276 -13.35 24.22 -19.60
CA ASP A 276 -12.21 25.15 -19.62
C ASP A 276 -11.06 24.71 -18.72
N SER A 277 -11.40 24.16 -17.54
CA SER A 277 -10.39 23.64 -16.61
C SER A 277 -9.75 22.37 -17.16
N ALA A 278 -10.52 21.45 -17.72
CA ALA A 278 -10.02 20.24 -18.34
C ALA A 278 -9.06 20.57 -19.50
N ARG A 279 -9.45 21.49 -20.38
CA ARG A 279 -8.62 21.99 -21.49
C ARG A 279 -7.31 22.60 -20.98
N TYR A 280 -7.38 23.43 -19.95
CA TYR A 280 -6.19 24.02 -19.35
C TYR A 280 -5.22 22.96 -18.82
N TYR A 281 -5.71 21.94 -18.08
CA TYR A 281 -4.86 20.86 -17.57
C TYR A 281 -4.27 20.01 -18.71
N ALA A 282 -5.04 19.71 -19.75
CA ALA A 282 -4.57 19.01 -20.92
C ALA A 282 -3.44 19.78 -21.66
N GLN A 283 -3.56 21.10 -21.79
CA GLN A 283 -2.51 21.95 -22.35
C GLN A 283 -1.24 21.96 -21.50
N GLN A 284 -1.37 21.96 -20.16
CA GLN A 284 -0.21 21.85 -19.26
C GLN A 284 0.48 20.49 -19.40
N LEU A 285 -0.28 19.40 -19.56
CA LEU A 285 0.26 18.07 -19.80
C LEU A 285 1.02 17.98 -21.12
N LEU A 286 0.58 18.67 -22.18
CA LEU A 286 1.27 18.67 -23.47
C LEU A 286 2.68 19.27 -23.40
N ILE A 287 2.93 20.19 -22.45
CA ILE A 287 4.25 20.80 -22.24
C ILE A 287 5.24 19.77 -21.65
N ASP A 288 4.75 18.89 -20.77
CA ASP A 288 5.58 17.97 -19.97
C ASP A 288 5.57 16.52 -20.49
N CYS A 289 4.85 16.25 -21.59
CA CYS A 289 4.54 14.89 -22.00
C CYS A 289 5.57 14.28 -22.94
N ASP A 290 5.78 12.96 -22.79
CA ASP A 290 6.53 12.16 -23.76
C ASP A 290 5.90 12.22 -25.17
N PRO A 291 6.71 12.23 -26.25
CA PRO A 291 6.23 12.30 -27.63
C PRO A 291 5.17 11.23 -28.00
N LYS A 292 5.22 10.07 -27.34
CA LYS A 292 4.27 8.96 -27.56
C LYS A 292 2.86 9.29 -27.07
N LYS A 293 2.73 10.03 -25.97
CA LYS A 293 1.43 10.44 -25.40
C LYS A 293 0.89 11.75 -26.01
N GLN A 294 1.74 12.53 -26.68
CA GLN A 294 1.35 13.84 -27.24
C GLN A 294 0.21 13.74 -28.26
N THR A 295 0.17 12.69 -29.07
CA THR A 295 -0.86 12.53 -30.10
C THR A 295 -2.24 12.34 -29.46
N GLN A 296 -2.34 11.47 -28.45
CA GLN A 296 -3.58 11.24 -27.72
C GLN A 296 -4.07 12.48 -26.98
N LEU A 297 -3.15 13.20 -26.33
CA LEU A 297 -3.47 14.44 -25.62
C LEU A 297 -3.92 15.55 -26.57
N LYS A 298 -3.32 15.68 -27.76
CA LYS A 298 -3.77 16.63 -28.78
C LYS A 298 -5.18 16.33 -29.26
N GLU A 299 -5.52 15.07 -29.39
CA GLU A 299 -6.86 14.64 -29.75
C GLU A 299 -7.88 14.92 -28.65
N GLN A 300 -7.52 14.69 -27.37
CA GLN A 300 -8.35 15.09 -26.23
C GLN A 300 -8.58 16.61 -26.17
N VAL A 301 -7.55 17.42 -26.36
CA VAL A 301 -7.69 18.89 -26.42
C VAL A 301 -8.67 19.29 -27.51
N ARG A 302 -8.54 18.75 -28.74
CA ARG A 302 -9.48 19.02 -29.84
C ARG A 302 -10.91 18.60 -29.49
N ARG A 303 -11.09 17.43 -28.87
CA ARG A 303 -12.40 16.99 -28.41
C ARG A 303 -13.02 17.99 -27.43
N LEU A 304 -12.23 18.47 -26.46
CA LEU A 304 -12.67 19.46 -25.48
C LEU A 304 -12.99 20.84 -26.11
N GLU A 305 -12.31 21.21 -27.19
CA GLU A 305 -12.61 22.43 -27.97
C GLU A 305 -13.96 22.32 -28.71
N THR A 306 -14.34 21.10 -29.14
CA THR A 306 -15.63 20.89 -29.81
C THR A 306 -16.83 20.81 -28.89
N LEU A 307 -16.62 20.55 -27.60
CA LEU A 307 -17.67 20.50 -26.58
C LEU A 307 -18.07 21.90 -26.05
N ASP A 308 -17.31 22.93 -26.38
CA ASP A 308 -17.49 24.32 -25.96
C ASP A 308 -18.35 25.14 -26.97
N LEU A 309 -18.74 24.51 -28.08
CA LEU A 309 -19.58 25.06 -29.16
C LEU A 309 -21.02 24.54 -29.07
#